data_75426f1c2ea837d44fff3eca1f31cc96
#
_entry.id   75426f1c2ea837d44fff3eca1f31cc96
#
_cell.length_a   1.000
_cell.length_b   1.000
_cell.length_c   1.000
_cell.angle_alpha   90.00
_cell.angle_beta   90.00
_cell.angle_gamma   90.00
#
_symmetry.space_group_name_H-M   'P 1'
#
loop_
_entity.id
_entity.type
_entity.pdbx_description
1 polymer ?
#
loop_
_entity_poly.entity_id
_entity_poly.type
_entity_poly.pdbx_seq_one_letter_code
_entity_poly.pdbx_strand_id
1 'polypeptide(L)'
;MSSEETVISIQHVSKVYKLFEKPMDRLKESLSLTHKCYHSDHFALEDISLDVHKGECVGIIGTNGSGKSTLLKIVTGVLNPTSGSVELHGKISAILELGAGFNMEYTGIENIFLNGTMLGYSEEEMQGKLDDIISFAEIGEFINQPVKTYSSGMFARLAFAVAINVDPDILIVDEALSVGDIFFQSKCYRKFNDLKEAGKTILFVSHDMGSIIKYCERCLLINKGKQILVGKSSEAVDIYKKILANQYDGETKINNSEESHNSDDEKNRDESAKPEDFWKDHLVANVKMVEYGDKAAEIVDFAIIDHKGMITSSVDKNQKFQIKMKIYFHQRLEHPIFAFSIKDRKGTEITGTNTALEDCTRDVVEAGETVTVCFDQFMPLQSGQYLISFGCTSYHLEELVIHHRLYDACFLEVFSMKDTVGYFDLNSSVRYE
;
A
#
# COMPACT_ATOMS: atom_id res chain seq x y z
N MET A 1 9.33 25.99 -25.81
CA MET A 1 9.46 24.75 -25.04
C MET A 1 10.67 24.97 -24.15
N SER A 2 10.45 25.36 -22.87
CA SER A 2 11.53 25.41 -21.87
C SER A 2 11.95 23.96 -21.63
N SER A 3 13.24 23.66 -21.77
CA SER A 3 13.82 22.38 -21.32
C SER A 3 13.51 22.27 -19.84
N GLU A 4 12.64 21.36 -19.46
CA GLU A 4 12.36 21.05 -18.06
C GLU A 4 13.67 20.56 -17.45
N GLU A 5 14.18 21.27 -16.44
CA GLU A 5 15.43 20.95 -15.76
C GLU A 5 15.28 19.63 -15.00
N THR A 6 15.97 18.57 -15.42
CA THR A 6 15.99 17.29 -14.70
C THR A 6 16.83 17.43 -13.44
N VAL A 7 16.24 17.12 -12.28
CA VAL A 7 16.90 17.21 -10.99
C VAL A 7 17.19 15.84 -10.37
N ILE A 8 16.48 14.80 -10.81
CA ILE A 8 16.79 13.40 -10.49
C ILE A 8 16.78 12.63 -11.78
N SER A 9 17.90 11.96 -12.12
CA SER A 9 17.98 11.06 -13.27
C SER A 9 18.42 9.68 -12.81
N ILE A 10 17.57 8.69 -12.99
CA ILE A 10 17.78 7.28 -12.68
C ILE A 10 17.86 6.55 -14.02
N GLN A 11 19.03 5.96 -14.33
CA GLN A 11 19.27 5.35 -15.64
C GLN A 11 19.68 3.89 -15.48
N HIS A 12 18.80 2.99 -15.96
CA HIS A 12 19.03 1.53 -16.02
C HIS A 12 19.50 0.91 -14.69
N VAL A 13 18.96 1.39 -13.58
CA VAL A 13 19.36 0.96 -12.22
C VAL A 13 18.88 -0.46 -11.95
N SER A 14 19.85 -1.31 -11.61
CA SER A 14 19.57 -2.66 -11.10
C SER A 14 20.28 -2.88 -9.77
N LYS A 15 19.65 -3.69 -8.92
CA LYS A 15 20.21 -4.12 -7.64
C LYS A 15 20.03 -5.60 -7.43
N VAL A 16 21.14 -6.31 -7.35
CA VAL A 16 21.18 -7.77 -7.15
C VAL A 16 21.80 -8.06 -5.79
N TYR A 17 21.12 -8.90 -5.00
CA TYR A 17 21.64 -9.47 -3.75
C TYR A 17 22.00 -10.94 -3.96
N LYS A 18 23.20 -11.32 -3.50
CA LYS A 18 23.64 -12.70 -3.48
C LYS A 18 23.07 -13.40 -2.25
N LEU A 19 22.15 -14.33 -2.43
CA LEU A 19 21.55 -15.12 -1.35
C LEU A 19 22.30 -16.43 -1.20
N PHE A 20 22.82 -16.69 -0.01
CA PHE A 20 23.52 -17.93 0.34
C PHE A 20 22.60 -18.75 1.26
N GLU A 21 22.39 -20.03 0.95
CA GLU A 21 21.57 -20.91 1.79
C GLU A 21 22.21 -21.13 3.17
N LYS A 22 23.57 -21.16 3.23
CA LYS A 22 24.31 -21.35 4.47
C LYS A 22 25.42 -20.30 4.58
N PRO A 23 25.72 -19.78 5.79
CA PRO A 23 26.80 -18.83 6.00
C PRO A 23 28.18 -19.32 5.48
N MET A 24 28.42 -20.63 5.56
CA MET A 24 29.64 -21.27 5.08
C MET A 24 29.79 -21.24 3.55
N ASP A 25 28.71 -21.10 2.81
CA ASP A 25 28.76 -21.13 1.34
C ASP A 25 29.37 -19.84 0.78
N ARG A 26 29.17 -18.72 1.48
CA ARG A 26 29.88 -17.45 1.19
C ARG A 26 31.41 -17.60 1.31
N LEU A 27 31.87 -18.29 2.36
CA LEU A 27 33.29 -18.54 2.56
C LEU A 27 33.83 -19.51 1.50
N LYS A 28 33.09 -20.59 1.19
CA LYS A 28 33.48 -21.55 0.14
C LYS A 28 33.56 -20.88 -1.23
N GLU A 29 32.63 -19.99 -1.56
CA GLU A 29 32.67 -19.24 -2.81
C GLU A 29 33.87 -18.33 -2.89
N SER A 30 34.19 -17.59 -1.80
CA SER A 30 35.35 -16.71 -1.75
C SER A 30 36.68 -17.44 -1.86
N LEU A 31 36.77 -18.69 -1.40
CA LEU A 31 37.98 -19.52 -1.42
C LEU A 31 38.00 -20.49 -2.63
N SER A 32 36.99 -20.50 -3.46
CA SER A 32 36.89 -21.43 -4.59
C SER A 32 37.84 -21.04 -5.71
N LEU A 33 38.87 -21.83 -5.96
CA LEU A 33 39.79 -21.69 -7.08
C LEU A 33 39.12 -21.98 -8.44
N THR A 34 37.95 -22.64 -8.43
CA THR A 34 37.20 -23.03 -9.64
C THR A 34 36.02 -22.10 -9.92
N HIS A 35 35.91 -20.97 -9.21
CA HIS A 35 34.79 -20.02 -9.34
C HIS A 35 33.40 -20.65 -9.23
N LYS A 36 33.25 -21.73 -8.45
CA LYS A 36 31.96 -22.37 -8.26
C LYS A 36 31.03 -21.44 -7.49
N CYS A 37 29.89 -21.12 -8.13
CA CYS A 37 28.85 -20.30 -7.56
C CYS A 37 28.04 -21.10 -6.50
N TYR A 38 27.88 -20.53 -5.31
CA TYR A 38 27.11 -21.10 -4.18
C TYR A 38 25.97 -20.19 -3.74
N HIS A 39 25.73 -19.09 -4.47
CA HIS A 39 24.62 -18.16 -4.22
C HIS A 39 23.57 -18.26 -5.31
N SER A 40 22.39 -17.82 -5.00
CA SER A 40 21.35 -17.45 -5.96
C SER A 40 21.24 -15.94 -6.04
N ASP A 41 21.09 -15.41 -7.23
CA ASP A 41 20.89 -13.99 -7.44
C ASP A 41 19.42 -13.61 -7.16
N HIS A 42 19.22 -12.64 -6.29
CA HIS A 42 17.93 -12.02 -6.04
C HIS A 42 17.93 -10.60 -6.58
N PHE A 43 17.13 -10.38 -7.61
CA PHE A 43 16.97 -9.06 -8.23
C PHE A 43 15.96 -8.25 -7.40
N ALA A 44 16.47 -7.36 -6.54
CA ALA A 44 15.63 -6.41 -5.82
C ALA A 44 15.13 -5.29 -6.72
N LEU A 45 15.93 -4.92 -7.73
CA LEU A 45 15.58 -4.00 -8.82
C LEU A 45 16.21 -4.50 -10.12
N GLU A 46 15.47 -4.39 -11.22
CA GLU A 46 15.88 -4.81 -12.55
C GLU A 46 15.50 -3.72 -13.57
N ASP A 47 16.52 -3.02 -14.08
CA ASP A 47 16.40 -2.05 -15.17
C ASP A 47 15.38 -0.92 -14.92
N ILE A 48 15.53 -0.19 -13.81
CA ILE A 48 14.66 0.94 -13.46
C ILE A 48 15.22 2.23 -14.04
N SER A 49 14.38 2.98 -14.76
CA SER A 49 14.73 4.29 -15.31
C SER A 49 13.64 5.32 -15.04
N LEU A 50 14.00 6.50 -14.52
CA LEU A 50 13.07 7.57 -14.18
C LEU A 50 13.80 8.91 -14.20
N ASP A 51 13.28 9.88 -14.93
CA ASP A 51 13.69 11.27 -14.83
C ASP A 51 12.61 12.08 -14.11
N VAL A 52 13.03 12.90 -13.14
CA VAL A 52 12.16 13.81 -12.38
C VAL A 52 12.59 15.24 -12.64
N HIS A 53 11.64 16.08 -13.01
CA HIS A 53 11.88 17.48 -13.33
C HIS A 53 11.68 18.38 -12.10
N LYS A 54 12.32 19.54 -12.15
CA LYS A 54 12.23 20.53 -11.07
C LYS A 54 10.78 20.95 -10.82
N GLY A 55 10.40 20.91 -9.55
CA GLY A 55 9.04 21.26 -9.11
C GLY A 55 8.01 20.16 -9.34
N GLU A 56 8.41 19.00 -9.88
CA GLU A 56 7.52 17.86 -10.09
C GLU A 56 7.31 17.05 -8.80
N CYS A 57 6.08 16.56 -8.59
CA CYS A 57 5.77 15.57 -7.57
C CYS A 57 5.50 14.22 -8.25
N VAL A 58 6.45 13.29 -8.11
CA VAL A 58 6.38 11.95 -8.72
C VAL A 58 6.08 10.92 -7.64
N GLY A 59 5.05 10.10 -7.88
CA GLY A 59 4.69 8.97 -7.04
C GLY A 59 5.54 7.75 -7.33
N ILE A 60 5.83 6.93 -6.32
CA ILE A 60 6.41 5.59 -6.49
C ILE A 60 5.48 4.60 -5.80
N ILE A 61 4.88 3.70 -6.57
CA ILE A 61 3.94 2.69 -6.06
C ILE A 61 4.41 1.28 -6.43
N GLY A 62 3.90 0.30 -5.71
CA GLY A 62 4.20 -1.11 -5.91
C GLY A 62 3.90 -1.95 -4.69
N THR A 63 3.79 -3.25 -4.85
CA THR A 63 3.50 -4.20 -3.77
C THR A 63 4.59 -4.21 -2.70
N ASN A 64 4.30 -4.80 -1.54
CA ASN A 64 5.32 -5.02 -0.51
C ASN A 64 6.44 -5.91 -1.08
N GLY A 65 7.70 -5.51 -0.83
CA GLY A 65 8.86 -6.22 -1.39
C GLY A 65 9.12 -5.95 -2.88
N SER A 66 8.41 -5.02 -3.53
CA SER A 66 8.63 -4.70 -4.96
C SER A 66 9.94 -3.96 -5.26
N GLY A 67 10.66 -3.45 -4.23
CA GLY A 67 11.93 -2.75 -4.39
C GLY A 67 11.88 -1.25 -4.13
N LYS A 68 10.73 -0.65 -3.77
CA LYS A 68 10.59 0.81 -3.51
C LYS A 68 11.64 1.36 -2.55
N SER A 69 11.75 0.79 -1.35
CA SER A 69 12.72 1.25 -0.34
C SER A 69 14.18 1.01 -0.78
N THR A 70 14.44 -0.03 -1.60
CA THR A 70 15.76 -0.25 -2.22
C THR A 70 16.09 0.86 -3.20
N LEU A 71 15.13 1.25 -4.05
CA LEU A 71 15.29 2.36 -5.00
C LEU A 71 15.55 3.66 -4.25
N LEU A 72 14.77 3.97 -3.22
CA LEU A 72 14.96 5.19 -2.43
C LEU A 72 16.34 5.23 -1.75
N LYS A 73 16.81 4.11 -1.20
CA LYS A 73 18.17 4.02 -0.61
C LYS A 73 19.27 4.23 -1.66
N ILE A 74 19.02 3.84 -2.92
CA ILE A 74 19.97 4.12 -4.02
C ILE A 74 19.90 5.60 -4.41
N VAL A 75 18.71 6.17 -4.55
CA VAL A 75 18.52 7.59 -4.86
C VAL A 75 19.17 8.49 -3.80
N THR A 76 19.02 8.15 -2.52
CA THR A 76 19.65 8.92 -1.40
C THR A 76 21.14 8.66 -1.21
N GLY A 77 21.76 7.78 -2.01
CA GLY A 77 23.17 7.45 -1.90
C GLY A 77 23.55 6.54 -0.74
N VAL A 78 22.58 6.06 0.05
CA VAL A 78 22.81 5.10 1.14
C VAL A 78 23.22 3.73 0.62
N LEU A 79 22.76 3.38 -0.59
CA LEU A 79 23.04 2.10 -1.22
C LEU A 79 23.52 2.30 -2.66
N ASN A 80 24.64 1.64 -3.03
CA ASN A 80 25.11 1.65 -4.41
C ASN A 80 24.29 0.67 -5.28
N PRO A 81 23.93 1.05 -6.52
CA PRO A 81 23.36 0.12 -7.47
C PRO A 81 24.38 -0.95 -7.87
N THR A 82 23.91 -2.09 -8.40
CA THR A 82 24.78 -3.12 -9.00
C THR A 82 25.16 -2.71 -10.43
N SER A 83 24.23 -2.09 -11.16
CA SER A 83 24.45 -1.49 -12.47
C SER A 83 23.54 -0.28 -12.66
N GLY A 84 23.84 0.55 -13.66
CA GLY A 84 23.16 1.83 -13.90
C GLY A 84 23.75 2.97 -13.09
N SER A 85 23.12 4.15 -13.19
CA SER A 85 23.54 5.36 -12.49
C SER A 85 22.37 6.16 -11.98
N VAL A 86 22.64 6.95 -10.92
CA VAL A 86 21.72 7.96 -10.40
C VAL A 86 22.45 9.28 -10.31
N GLU A 87 21.88 10.30 -10.91
CA GLU A 87 22.38 11.67 -10.83
C GLU A 87 21.34 12.55 -10.12
N LEU A 88 21.82 13.43 -9.23
CA LEU A 88 21.00 14.28 -8.39
C LEU A 88 21.54 15.71 -8.41
N HIS A 89 20.66 16.69 -8.52
CA HIS A 89 21.00 18.10 -8.54
C HIS A 89 20.20 18.85 -7.47
N GLY A 90 20.86 19.26 -6.37
CA GLY A 90 20.25 20.00 -5.26
C GLY A 90 20.40 19.32 -3.89
N LYS A 91 19.97 20.04 -2.84
CA LYS A 91 19.95 19.53 -1.46
C LYS A 91 18.76 18.61 -1.26
N ILE A 92 19.01 17.40 -0.75
CA ILE A 92 17.99 16.37 -0.54
C ILE A 92 17.66 16.29 0.95
N SER A 93 16.37 16.25 1.26
CA SER A 93 15.87 15.75 2.55
C SER A 93 15.03 14.50 2.32
N ALA A 94 15.39 13.41 3.03
CA ALA A 94 14.69 12.14 2.89
C ALA A 94 14.06 11.72 4.22
N ILE A 95 12.75 11.54 4.21
CA ILE A 95 11.97 11.05 5.36
C ILE A 95 11.76 9.53 5.16
N LEU A 96 12.87 8.77 5.08
CA LEU A 96 12.85 7.30 4.88
C LEU A 96 12.91 6.54 6.20
N GLU A 97 13.81 6.97 7.06
CA GLU A 97 14.02 6.42 8.40
C GLU A 97 14.05 7.62 9.36
N LEU A 98 12.91 7.92 9.97
CA LEU A 98 12.78 9.06 10.89
C LEU A 98 13.83 9.02 11.99
N GLY A 99 14.61 10.09 12.08
CA GLY A 99 15.69 10.21 13.06
C GLY A 99 16.96 9.45 12.68
N ALA A 100 17.12 9.00 11.45
CA ALA A 100 18.42 8.52 10.98
C ALA A 100 19.49 9.60 11.18
N GLY A 101 20.59 9.22 11.82
CA GLY A 101 21.67 10.16 12.18
C GLY A 101 21.47 10.91 13.49
N PHE A 102 20.36 10.71 14.23
CA PHE A 102 20.21 11.28 15.57
C PHE A 102 21.11 10.55 16.57
N ASN A 103 21.79 11.33 17.45
CA ASN A 103 22.51 10.82 18.58
C ASN A 103 21.59 10.85 19.81
N MET A 104 21.35 9.68 20.39
CA MET A 104 20.45 9.52 21.54
C MET A 104 20.92 10.24 22.80
N GLU A 105 22.25 10.49 22.94
CA GLU A 105 22.83 11.19 24.07
C GLU A 105 22.79 12.73 23.94
N TYR A 106 22.51 13.24 22.72
CA TYR A 106 22.41 14.66 22.44
C TYR A 106 20.98 15.16 22.71
N THR A 107 20.89 16.44 23.04
CA THR A 107 19.60 17.16 23.15
C THR A 107 18.89 17.27 21.80
N GLY A 108 17.63 17.65 21.82
CA GLY A 108 16.89 17.91 20.58
C GLY A 108 17.56 18.99 19.72
N ILE A 109 18.00 20.07 20.35
CA ILE A 109 18.71 21.18 19.65
C ILE A 109 19.99 20.68 19.00
N GLU A 110 20.84 19.95 19.74
CA GLU A 110 22.10 19.42 19.21
C GLU A 110 21.84 18.46 18.03
N ASN A 111 20.77 17.65 18.09
CA ASN A 111 20.36 16.78 17.00
C ASN A 111 19.85 17.53 15.78
N ILE A 112 19.16 18.67 15.96
CA ILE A 112 18.75 19.56 14.85
C ILE A 112 20.00 20.00 14.07
N PHE A 113 21.03 20.53 14.75
CA PHE A 113 22.26 20.98 14.10
C PHE A 113 23.05 19.82 13.50
N LEU A 114 23.17 18.68 14.21
CA LEU A 114 23.86 17.49 13.72
C LEU A 114 23.23 17.01 12.42
N ASN A 115 21.89 16.86 12.39
CA ASN A 115 21.19 16.38 11.22
C ASN A 115 21.24 17.39 10.05
N GLY A 116 21.12 18.70 10.35
CA GLY A 116 21.27 19.77 9.36
C GLY A 116 22.65 19.73 8.69
N THR A 117 23.73 19.51 9.48
CA THR A 117 25.09 19.37 8.95
C THR A 117 25.21 18.14 8.05
N MET A 118 24.61 17.00 8.45
CA MET A 118 24.59 15.77 7.62
C MET A 118 23.84 15.97 6.29
N LEU A 119 22.80 16.83 6.28
CA LEU A 119 22.06 17.20 5.09
C LEU A 119 22.76 18.28 4.24
N GLY A 120 23.94 18.76 4.65
CA GLY A 120 24.75 19.76 3.93
C GLY A 120 24.35 21.22 4.17
N TYR A 121 23.67 21.52 5.29
CA TYR A 121 23.37 22.89 5.72
C TYR A 121 24.46 23.41 6.65
N SER A 122 24.80 24.71 6.54
CA SER A 122 25.70 25.38 7.47
C SER A 122 25.00 25.61 8.83
N GLU A 123 25.80 25.86 9.87
CA GLU A 123 25.29 26.18 11.20
C GLU A 123 24.43 27.47 11.17
N GLU A 124 24.82 28.46 10.36
CA GLU A 124 24.07 29.70 10.18
C GLU A 124 22.71 29.46 9.51
N GLU A 125 22.67 28.62 8.46
CA GLU A 125 21.42 28.22 7.80
C GLU A 125 20.49 27.50 8.79
N MET A 126 21.02 26.60 9.61
CA MET A 126 20.25 25.87 10.62
C MET A 126 19.77 26.78 11.76
N GLN A 127 20.59 27.74 12.19
CA GLN A 127 20.20 28.73 13.20
C GLN A 127 19.00 29.55 12.73
N GLY A 128 18.96 29.92 11.44
CA GLY A 128 17.80 30.63 10.84
C GLY A 128 16.51 29.81 10.76
N LYS A 129 16.60 28.48 10.86
CA LYS A 129 15.43 27.55 10.78
C LYS A 129 15.05 26.95 12.13
N LEU A 130 15.85 27.22 13.18
CA LEU A 130 15.70 26.58 14.47
C LEU A 130 14.33 26.80 15.10
N ASP A 131 13.85 28.04 15.09
CA ASP A 131 12.56 28.42 15.69
C ASP A 131 11.39 27.76 14.95
N ASP A 132 11.46 27.67 13.62
CA ASP A 132 10.44 27.00 12.79
C ASP A 132 10.40 25.50 13.10
N ILE A 133 11.58 24.84 13.23
CA ILE A 133 11.69 23.42 13.55
C ILE A 133 11.10 23.15 14.94
N ILE A 134 11.50 23.92 15.96
CA ILE A 134 11.02 23.77 17.33
C ILE A 134 9.50 23.99 17.41
N SER A 135 9.02 25.06 16.79
CA SER A 135 7.59 25.39 16.72
C SER A 135 6.79 24.32 16.00
N PHE A 136 7.37 23.70 14.97
CA PHE A 136 6.72 22.61 14.26
C PHE A 136 6.66 21.33 15.09
N ALA A 137 7.72 20.97 15.79
CA ALA A 137 7.82 19.72 16.57
C ALA A 137 6.88 19.70 17.78
N GLU A 138 6.58 20.85 18.41
CA GLU A 138 5.68 20.99 19.57
C GLU A 138 6.02 20.02 20.72
N ILE A 139 7.30 19.88 21.05
CA ILE A 139 7.76 19.01 22.14
C ILE A 139 8.12 19.77 23.42
N GLY A 140 7.93 21.09 23.43
CA GLY A 140 8.10 21.97 24.58
C GLY A 140 9.52 21.93 25.15
N GLU A 141 9.65 21.99 26.48
CA GLU A 141 10.95 22.02 27.19
C GLU A 141 11.81 20.77 26.97
N PHE A 142 11.24 19.67 26.47
CA PHE A 142 12.00 18.48 26.15
C PHE A 142 13.04 18.70 25.07
N ILE A 143 12.93 19.77 24.27
CA ILE A 143 13.91 20.11 23.25
C ILE A 143 15.34 20.26 23.83
N ASN A 144 15.44 20.64 25.11
CA ASN A 144 16.69 20.80 25.84
C ASN A 144 17.16 19.53 26.56
N GLN A 145 16.41 18.43 26.45
CA GLN A 145 16.74 17.16 27.08
C GLN A 145 17.34 16.18 26.07
N PRO A 146 18.17 15.21 26.52
CA PRO A 146 18.68 14.17 25.64
C PRO A 146 17.57 13.36 24.98
N VAL A 147 17.69 13.10 23.69
CA VAL A 147 16.67 12.41 22.87
C VAL A 147 16.32 11.03 23.39
N LYS A 148 17.24 10.33 24.09
CA LYS A 148 16.92 9.06 24.75
C LYS A 148 15.80 9.14 25.79
N THR A 149 15.44 10.33 26.27
CA THR A 149 14.34 10.54 27.22
C THR A 149 13.01 10.78 26.53
N TYR A 150 12.99 10.88 25.20
CA TYR A 150 11.77 11.17 24.44
C TYR A 150 10.88 9.95 24.34
N SER A 151 9.57 10.17 24.29
CA SER A 151 8.65 9.17 23.79
C SER A 151 8.87 8.93 22.30
N SER A 152 8.42 7.78 21.78
CA SER A 152 8.48 7.49 20.35
C SER A 152 7.80 8.56 19.50
N GLY A 153 6.68 9.12 20.00
CA GLY A 153 5.96 10.21 19.34
C GLY A 153 6.76 11.51 19.30
N MET A 154 7.39 11.92 20.42
CA MET A 154 8.25 13.11 20.46
C MET A 154 9.46 12.98 19.54
N PHE A 155 10.10 11.80 19.56
CA PHE A 155 11.21 11.49 18.67
C PHE A 155 10.80 11.65 17.20
N ALA A 156 9.70 11.04 16.80
CA ALA A 156 9.20 11.08 15.45
C ALA A 156 8.78 12.51 15.02
N ARG A 157 8.15 13.28 15.93
CA ARG A 157 7.79 14.69 15.69
C ARG A 157 9.02 15.55 15.44
N LEU A 158 10.08 15.42 16.27
CA LEU A 158 11.31 16.18 16.06
C LEU A 158 12.00 15.78 14.75
N ALA A 159 12.16 14.49 14.49
CA ALA A 159 12.81 14.00 13.28
C ALA A 159 12.09 14.48 12.01
N PHE A 160 10.75 14.41 12.02
CA PHE A 160 9.95 14.92 10.92
C PHE A 160 10.05 16.45 10.78
N ALA A 161 10.01 17.17 11.92
CA ALA A 161 10.13 18.65 11.93
C ALA A 161 11.45 19.10 11.30
N VAL A 162 12.56 18.44 11.61
CA VAL A 162 13.86 18.73 10.98
C VAL A 162 13.76 18.50 9.47
N ALA A 163 13.40 17.29 9.05
CA ALA A 163 13.41 16.90 7.64
C ALA A 163 12.56 17.81 6.73
N ILE A 164 11.40 18.30 7.22
CA ILE A 164 10.46 19.08 6.40
C ILE A 164 10.70 20.59 6.45
N ASN A 165 11.38 21.10 7.48
CA ASN A 165 11.60 22.54 7.64
C ASN A 165 13.01 23.02 7.23
N VAL A 166 13.93 22.12 6.84
CA VAL A 166 15.25 22.51 6.30
C VAL A 166 15.16 23.15 4.91
N ASP A 167 13.99 23.18 4.29
CA ASP A 167 13.74 23.77 2.97
C ASP A 167 14.60 23.15 1.86
N PRO A 168 14.46 21.83 1.61
CA PRO A 168 15.25 21.12 0.60
C PRO A 168 14.84 21.49 -0.82
N ASP A 169 15.73 21.25 -1.80
CA ASP A 169 15.39 21.30 -3.22
C ASP A 169 14.59 20.07 -3.64
N ILE A 170 14.93 18.92 -3.05
CA ILE A 170 14.30 17.63 -3.30
C ILE A 170 13.86 17.03 -1.95
N LEU A 171 12.57 16.76 -1.82
CA LEU A 171 11.98 16.07 -0.68
C LEU A 171 11.61 14.65 -1.05
N ILE A 172 12.11 13.67 -0.31
CA ILE A 172 11.72 12.26 -0.47
C ILE A 172 10.89 11.86 0.75
N VAL A 173 9.66 11.40 0.51
CA VAL A 173 8.70 10.99 1.55
C VAL A 173 8.31 9.54 1.35
N ASP A 174 8.57 8.70 2.36
CA ASP A 174 8.20 7.28 2.38
C ASP A 174 7.24 7.02 3.54
N GLU A 175 5.93 6.94 3.26
CA GLU A 175 4.85 6.61 4.22
C GLU A 175 4.85 7.42 5.54
N ALA A 176 5.84 8.28 5.73
CA ALA A 176 6.13 8.97 6.99
C ALA A 176 5.17 10.13 7.31
N LEU A 177 4.23 10.48 6.43
CA LEU A 177 3.24 11.53 6.72
C LEU A 177 2.21 11.09 7.78
N SER A 178 2.12 9.80 8.07
CA SER A 178 1.21 9.21 9.06
C SER A 178 1.80 9.14 10.47
N VAL A 179 2.77 9.98 10.80
CA VAL A 179 3.47 10.00 12.08
C VAL A 179 2.74 10.89 13.10
N GLY A 180 2.74 10.47 14.36
CA GLY A 180 2.16 11.22 15.46
C GLY A 180 0.64 11.07 15.57
N ASP A 181 0.00 12.02 16.25
CA ASP A 181 -1.45 12.09 16.36
C ASP A 181 -2.09 12.78 15.12
N ILE A 182 -3.42 12.73 15.03
CA ILE A 182 -4.20 13.26 13.89
C ILE A 182 -3.92 14.76 13.66
N PHE A 183 -3.69 15.55 14.73
CA PHE A 183 -3.41 16.97 14.60
C PHE A 183 -2.03 17.21 14.00
N PHE A 184 -1.04 16.43 14.44
CA PHE A 184 0.31 16.51 13.88
C PHE A 184 0.33 16.04 12.42
N GLN A 185 -0.37 14.95 12.09
CA GLN A 185 -0.52 14.48 10.70
C GLN A 185 -1.12 15.57 9.80
N SER A 186 -2.18 16.25 10.26
CA SER A 186 -2.78 17.37 9.50
C SER A 186 -1.78 18.50 9.25
N LYS A 187 -0.90 18.78 10.23
CA LYS A 187 0.18 19.76 10.11
C LYS A 187 1.24 19.31 9.09
N CYS A 188 1.59 18.04 9.11
CA CYS A 188 2.51 17.44 8.13
C CYS A 188 1.98 17.56 6.70
N TYR A 189 0.72 17.20 6.46
CA TYR A 189 0.09 17.32 5.13
C TYR A 189 -0.02 18.78 4.67
N ARG A 190 -0.30 19.72 5.58
CA ARG A 190 -0.31 21.15 5.23
C ARG A 190 1.07 21.60 4.77
N LYS A 191 2.12 21.29 5.54
CA LYS A 191 3.49 21.67 5.18
C LYS A 191 3.96 21.02 3.89
N PHE A 192 3.54 19.77 3.64
CA PHE A 192 3.78 19.07 2.37
C PHE A 192 3.15 19.83 1.18
N ASN A 193 1.89 20.29 1.33
CA ASN A 193 1.23 21.11 0.32
C ASN A 193 1.96 22.45 0.10
N ASP A 194 2.37 23.14 1.18
CA ASP A 194 3.10 24.41 1.08
C ASP A 194 4.40 24.24 0.27
N LEU A 195 5.14 23.12 0.49
CA LEU A 195 6.35 22.81 -0.27
C LEU A 195 6.06 22.52 -1.74
N LYS A 196 4.99 21.78 -2.02
CA LYS A 196 4.53 21.49 -3.38
C LYS A 196 4.14 22.80 -4.11
N GLU A 197 3.37 23.67 -3.47
CA GLU A 197 2.97 24.97 -4.02
C GLU A 197 4.16 25.92 -4.22
N ALA A 198 5.20 25.79 -3.37
CA ALA A 198 6.46 26.51 -3.53
C ALA A 198 7.34 25.96 -4.68
N GLY A 199 6.88 24.94 -5.41
CA GLY A 199 7.59 24.34 -6.55
C GLY A 199 8.79 23.49 -6.15
N LYS A 200 8.80 22.90 -4.95
CA LYS A 200 9.82 21.92 -4.55
C LYS A 200 9.60 20.59 -5.28
N THR A 201 10.69 19.91 -5.62
CA THR A 201 10.64 18.59 -6.23
C THR A 201 10.38 17.52 -5.17
N ILE A 202 9.42 16.64 -5.41
CA ILE A 202 9.01 15.65 -4.41
C ILE A 202 8.96 14.25 -5.02
N LEU A 203 9.67 13.29 -4.38
CA LEU A 203 9.42 11.85 -4.58
C LEU A 203 8.52 11.36 -3.46
N PHE A 204 7.33 10.92 -3.80
CA PHE A 204 6.31 10.52 -2.84
C PHE A 204 6.01 9.02 -2.94
N VAL A 205 6.35 8.27 -1.89
CA VAL A 205 6.02 6.85 -1.78
C VAL A 205 4.88 6.70 -0.80
N SER A 206 3.82 6.06 -1.21
CA SER A 206 2.66 5.82 -0.37
C SER A 206 1.95 4.53 -0.77
N HIS A 207 1.38 3.86 0.22
CA HIS A 207 0.40 2.79 0.00
C HIS A 207 -1.02 3.34 -0.18
N ASP A 208 -1.27 4.60 0.17
CA ASP A 208 -2.54 5.25 -0.08
C ASP A 208 -2.60 5.80 -1.51
N MET A 209 -3.32 5.08 -2.37
CA MET A 209 -3.49 5.43 -3.79
C MET A 209 -4.27 6.73 -3.97
N GLY A 210 -5.13 7.08 -3.00
CA GLY A 210 -5.82 8.37 -2.99
C GLY A 210 -4.84 9.53 -2.89
N SER A 211 -3.87 9.45 -1.97
CA SER A 211 -2.80 10.44 -1.85
C SER A 211 -1.92 10.51 -3.11
N ILE A 212 -1.59 9.37 -3.73
CA ILE A 212 -0.83 9.35 -4.98
C ILE A 212 -1.57 10.11 -6.09
N ILE A 213 -2.85 9.83 -6.31
CA ILE A 213 -3.66 10.52 -7.35
C ILE A 213 -3.81 12.01 -7.03
N LYS A 214 -3.96 12.37 -5.74
CA LYS A 214 -4.16 13.75 -5.30
C LYS A 214 -2.91 14.60 -5.45
N TYR A 215 -1.74 14.06 -5.13
CA TYR A 215 -0.51 14.84 -5.03
C TYR A 215 0.42 14.69 -6.21
N CYS A 216 0.40 13.55 -6.92
CA CYS A 216 1.33 13.25 -7.99
C CYS A 216 0.63 13.22 -9.35
N GLU A 217 1.19 13.90 -10.34
CA GLU A 217 0.70 13.83 -11.73
C GLU A 217 1.24 12.60 -12.45
N ARG A 218 2.51 12.26 -12.17
CA ARG A 218 3.20 11.07 -12.69
C ARG A 218 3.56 10.11 -11.59
N CYS A 219 3.64 8.84 -11.96
CA CYS A 219 3.97 7.77 -11.04
C CYS A 219 4.86 6.71 -11.72
N LEU A 220 5.83 6.19 -10.96
CA LEU A 220 6.59 4.98 -11.26
C LEU A 220 5.92 3.81 -10.55
N LEU A 221 5.45 2.82 -11.31
CA LEU A 221 4.93 1.56 -10.79
C LEU A 221 5.99 0.48 -10.87
N ILE A 222 6.34 -0.10 -9.72
CA ILE A 222 7.31 -1.20 -9.60
C ILE A 222 6.60 -2.46 -9.11
N ASN A 223 6.84 -3.59 -9.77
CA ASN A 223 6.37 -4.88 -9.30
C ASN A 223 7.48 -5.94 -9.40
N LYS A 224 7.74 -6.65 -8.29
CA LYS A 224 8.79 -7.69 -8.20
C LYS A 224 10.15 -7.22 -8.76
N GLY A 225 10.55 -6.01 -8.43
CA GLY A 225 11.80 -5.40 -8.87
C GLY A 225 11.80 -4.81 -10.26
N LYS A 226 10.75 -4.99 -11.06
CA LYS A 226 10.67 -4.52 -12.44
C LYS A 226 9.82 -3.26 -12.57
N GLN A 227 10.24 -2.37 -13.46
CA GLN A 227 9.43 -1.22 -13.86
C GLN A 227 8.29 -1.68 -14.76
N ILE A 228 7.06 -1.39 -14.33
CA ILE A 228 5.86 -1.73 -15.08
C ILE A 228 5.40 -0.54 -15.91
N LEU A 229 5.39 0.65 -15.30
CA LEU A 229 4.94 1.88 -15.96
C LEU A 229 5.65 3.08 -15.34
N VAL A 230 5.96 4.07 -16.17
CA VAL A 230 6.17 5.47 -15.79
C VAL A 230 5.18 6.29 -16.59
N GLY A 231 4.16 6.85 -15.91
CA GLY A 231 3.06 7.52 -16.60
C GLY A 231 2.15 8.26 -15.64
N LYS A 232 0.94 8.58 -16.08
CA LYS A 232 -0.07 9.27 -15.25
C LYS A 232 -0.40 8.45 -14.00
N SER A 233 -0.54 9.12 -12.85
CA SER A 233 -0.81 8.46 -11.58
C SER A 233 -2.11 7.65 -11.59
N SER A 234 -3.16 8.11 -12.26
CA SER A 234 -4.42 7.38 -12.41
C SER A 234 -4.24 6.05 -13.15
N GLU A 235 -3.47 6.05 -14.23
CA GLU A 235 -3.17 4.84 -15.01
C GLU A 235 -2.31 3.86 -14.23
N ALA A 236 -1.28 4.36 -13.54
CA ALA A 236 -0.42 3.55 -12.68
C ALA A 236 -1.22 2.88 -11.54
N VAL A 237 -2.16 3.60 -10.94
CA VAL A 237 -3.05 3.07 -9.88
C VAL A 237 -4.00 2.02 -10.44
N ASP A 238 -4.57 2.19 -11.63
CA ASP A 238 -5.43 1.19 -12.26
C ASP A 238 -4.67 -0.11 -12.58
N ILE A 239 -3.43 0.00 -13.07
CA ILE A 239 -2.57 -1.18 -13.29
C ILE A 239 -2.18 -1.81 -11.96
N TYR A 240 -1.86 -1.02 -10.93
CA TYR A 240 -1.56 -1.51 -9.60
C TYR A 240 -2.73 -2.32 -9.00
N LYS A 241 -3.97 -1.85 -9.16
CA LYS A 241 -5.18 -2.59 -8.76
C LYS A 241 -5.28 -3.95 -9.48
N LYS A 242 -4.99 -4.00 -10.78
CA LYS A 242 -4.94 -5.26 -11.55
C LYS A 242 -3.85 -6.20 -11.04
N ILE A 243 -2.67 -5.68 -10.67
CA ILE A 243 -1.59 -6.48 -10.08
C ILE A 243 -2.03 -7.08 -8.74
N LEU A 244 -2.68 -6.30 -7.88
CA LEU A 244 -3.21 -6.78 -6.59
C LEU A 244 -4.28 -7.86 -6.77
N ALA A 245 -5.06 -7.77 -7.84
CA ALA A 245 -6.08 -8.75 -8.19
C ALA A 245 -5.53 -9.98 -8.94
N ASN A 246 -4.20 -10.10 -9.12
CA ASN A 246 -3.55 -11.12 -9.95
C ASN A 246 -4.10 -11.19 -11.40
N GLN A 247 -4.61 -10.07 -11.92
CA GLN A 247 -5.22 -9.95 -13.26
C GLN A 247 -4.31 -9.22 -14.27
N TYR A 248 -3.03 -9.02 -13.92
CA TYR A 248 -2.06 -8.35 -14.79
C TYR A 248 -1.27 -9.37 -15.60
N ASP A 249 -1.60 -9.51 -16.89
CA ASP A 249 -0.99 -10.49 -17.82
C ASP A 249 0.29 -9.99 -18.51
N GLY A 250 0.83 -8.83 -18.15
CA GLY A 250 2.09 -8.32 -18.72
C GLY A 250 2.03 -7.80 -20.15
N GLU A 251 0.91 -7.92 -20.85
CA GLU A 251 0.75 -7.57 -22.29
C GLU A 251 -0.25 -6.43 -22.55
N THR A 252 -0.39 -5.46 -21.68
CA THR A 252 -1.20 -4.28 -22.04
C THR A 252 -0.36 -3.30 -22.83
N LYS A 253 -0.25 -3.52 -24.14
CA LYS A 253 0.18 -2.48 -25.09
C LYS A 253 -0.82 -1.33 -25.00
N ILE A 254 -0.31 -0.15 -24.67
CA ILE A 254 -1.05 1.11 -24.67
C ILE A 254 -1.48 1.38 -26.10
N ASN A 255 -2.73 1.07 -26.44
CA ASN A 255 -3.37 1.58 -27.64
C ASN A 255 -4.26 2.76 -27.24
N ASN A 256 -3.75 3.96 -27.52
CA ASN A 256 -4.59 5.14 -27.70
C ASN A 256 -5.50 4.91 -28.89
N SER A 257 -6.78 4.67 -28.68
CA SER A 257 -7.83 5.00 -29.65
C SER A 257 -9.20 4.90 -28.97
N GLU A 258 -9.90 6.00 -29.11
CA GLU A 258 -11.31 6.21 -28.79
C GLU A 258 -12.20 5.26 -29.57
N GLU A 259 -13.31 4.87 -28.92
CA GLU A 259 -14.62 4.46 -29.47
C GLU A 259 -14.67 3.44 -30.63
N SER A 260 -15.30 2.32 -30.35
CA SER A 260 -16.57 1.97 -31.03
C SER A 260 -17.12 0.61 -30.54
N HIS A 261 -18.39 0.65 -30.16
CA HIS A 261 -19.28 -0.52 -30.10
C HIS A 261 -19.26 -1.28 -31.41
N ASN A 262 -19.14 -2.60 -31.36
CA ASN A 262 -20.09 -3.46 -32.05
C ASN A 262 -19.98 -4.94 -31.63
N SER A 263 -21.14 -5.49 -31.50
CA SER A 263 -21.61 -6.84 -31.26
C SER A 263 -21.08 -7.93 -32.21
N ASP A 264 -21.22 -9.16 -31.71
CA ASP A 264 -21.33 -10.44 -32.40
C ASP A 264 -20.05 -11.08 -32.94
N ASP A 265 -19.60 -12.14 -32.21
CA ASP A 265 -19.41 -13.46 -32.84
C ASP A 265 -19.19 -14.53 -31.75
N GLU A 266 -20.27 -15.25 -31.43
CA GLU A 266 -20.20 -16.59 -30.87
C GLU A 266 -19.72 -17.53 -31.98
N LYS A 267 -18.66 -18.31 -31.74
CA LYS A 267 -18.60 -19.75 -32.02
C LYS A 267 -17.22 -20.38 -31.79
N ASN A 268 -17.29 -21.47 -31.00
CA ASN A 268 -16.39 -22.62 -31.02
C ASN A 268 -14.95 -22.43 -30.52
N ARG A 269 -14.71 -22.77 -29.25
CA ARG A 269 -13.45 -23.39 -28.83
C ARG A 269 -13.74 -24.62 -27.99
N ASP A 270 -13.12 -25.71 -28.38
CA ASP A 270 -13.11 -27.02 -27.77
C ASP A 270 -12.82 -27.00 -26.27
N GLU A 271 -13.61 -27.78 -25.53
CA GLU A 271 -13.38 -28.12 -24.11
C GLU A 271 -12.13 -29.03 -24.01
N SER A 272 -11.01 -28.43 -23.64
CA SER A 272 -9.94 -29.12 -22.95
C SER A 272 -9.83 -28.51 -21.56
N ALA A 273 -10.11 -29.30 -20.51
CA ALA A 273 -10.20 -28.89 -19.11
C ALA A 273 -8.97 -28.06 -18.68
N LYS A 274 -9.16 -26.73 -18.57
CA LYS A 274 -8.28 -25.85 -17.82
C LYS A 274 -8.56 -26.07 -16.33
N PRO A 275 -7.54 -25.95 -15.43
CA PRO A 275 -7.82 -25.95 -13.99
C PRO A 275 -8.90 -24.91 -13.69
N GLU A 276 -9.88 -25.27 -12.87
CA GLU A 276 -10.95 -24.34 -12.45
C GLU A 276 -10.31 -23.11 -11.81
N ASP A 277 -10.51 -21.95 -12.45
CA ASP A 277 -10.03 -20.66 -11.98
C ASP A 277 -10.98 -20.19 -10.86
N PHE A 278 -10.55 -20.32 -9.60
CA PHE A 278 -11.35 -19.90 -8.45
C PHE A 278 -11.30 -18.38 -8.28
N TRP A 279 -12.42 -17.76 -7.91
CA TRP A 279 -12.51 -16.32 -7.64
C TRP A 279 -11.52 -15.87 -6.57
N LYS A 280 -11.34 -16.68 -5.51
CA LYS A 280 -10.42 -16.41 -4.40
C LYS A 280 -8.95 -16.31 -4.84
N ASP A 281 -8.58 -16.91 -5.97
CA ASP A 281 -7.21 -16.87 -6.49
C ASP A 281 -6.83 -15.48 -7.02
N HIS A 282 -7.84 -14.65 -7.31
CA HIS A 282 -7.69 -13.25 -7.71
C HIS A 282 -7.65 -12.27 -6.53
N LEU A 283 -7.76 -12.76 -5.29
CA LEU A 283 -7.75 -11.94 -4.08
C LEU A 283 -6.42 -12.03 -3.35
N VAL A 284 -6.10 -10.99 -2.58
CA VAL A 284 -4.94 -11.03 -1.68
C VAL A 284 -5.29 -11.85 -0.45
N ALA A 285 -4.87 -13.13 -0.46
CA ALA A 285 -5.14 -14.07 0.62
C ALA A 285 -4.39 -13.68 1.90
N ASN A 286 -5.00 -13.94 3.05
CA ASN A 286 -4.32 -13.83 4.33
C ASN A 286 -3.69 -15.18 4.72
N VAL A 287 -2.36 -15.24 4.78
CA VAL A 287 -1.61 -16.43 5.17
C VAL A 287 -1.96 -16.92 6.59
N LYS A 288 -2.52 -16.03 7.43
CA LYS A 288 -2.93 -16.33 8.82
C LYS A 288 -4.42 -16.64 8.93
N MET A 289 -5.11 -16.91 7.83
CA MET A 289 -6.51 -17.33 7.83
C MET A 289 -6.73 -18.52 8.78
N VAL A 290 -7.78 -18.44 9.60
CA VAL A 290 -8.19 -19.55 10.47
C VAL A 290 -9.50 -20.11 9.93
N GLU A 291 -9.50 -21.43 9.70
CA GLU A 291 -10.63 -22.19 9.17
C GLU A 291 -11.12 -23.18 10.21
N TYR A 292 -12.45 -23.25 10.44
CA TYR A 292 -13.08 -24.27 11.29
C TYR A 292 -14.57 -24.45 10.97
N GLY A 293 -15.16 -25.53 11.50
CA GLY A 293 -16.56 -25.92 11.33
C GLY A 293 -16.69 -27.43 11.17
N ASP A 294 -17.92 -27.95 11.19
CA ASP A 294 -18.22 -29.37 11.00
C ASP A 294 -18.17 -29.80 9.53
N LYS A 295 -18.06 -28.85 8.59
CA LYS A 295 -18.04 -29.03 7.13
C LYS A 295 -19.28 -29.73 6.56
N ALA A 296 -20.41 -29.68 7.24
CA ALA A 296 -21.68 -30.11 6.64
C ALA A 296 -22.04 -29.24 5.40
N ALA A 297 -21.58 -27.97 5.41
CA ALA A 297 -21.51 -27.07 4.27
C ALA A 297 -20.14 -26.40 4.22
N GLU A 298 -19.54 -26.26 3.05
CA GLU A 298 -18.19 -25.74 2.86
C GLU A 298 -18.18 -24.55 1.92
N ILE A 299 -17.58 -23.41 2.36
CA ILE A 299 -17.32 -22.26 1.51
C ILE A 299 -16.14 -22.63 0.60
N VAL A 300 -16.44 -22.95 -0.65
CA VAL A 300 -15.44 -23.44 -1.61
C VAL A 300 -14.78 -22.29 -2.37
N ASP A 301 -15.49 -21.15 -2.51
CA ASP A 301 -14.98 -20.00 -3.24
C ASP A 301 -15.62 -18.69 -2.72
N PHE A 302 -14.91 -17.55 -2.90
CA PHE A 302 -15.43 -16.23 -2.55
C PHE A 302 -14.77 -15.14 -3.40
N ALA A 303 -15.48 -13.99 -3.56
CA ALA A 303 -15.01 -12.85 -4.33
C ALA A 303 -15.43 -11.54 -3.69
N ILE A 304 -14.64 -10.50 -3.96
CA ILE A 304 -15.03 -9.11 -3.82
C ILE A 304 -15.09 -8.56 -5.25
N ILE A 305 -16.17 -7.88 -5.61
CA ILE A 305 -16.40 -7.36 -6.95
C ILE A 305 -16.63 -5.87 -6.86
N ASP A 306 -15.87 -5.09 -7.60
CA ASP A 306 -16.00 -3.63 -7.64
C ASP A 306 -17.22 -3.16 -8.44
N HIS A 307 -17.43 -1.84 -8.48
CA HIS A 307 -18.54 -1.22 -9.22
C HIS A 307 -18.45 -1.39 -10.75
N LYS A 308 -17.30 -1.84 -11.27
CA LYS A 308 -17.08 -2.15 -12.69
C LYS A 308 -17.32 -3.64 -13.00
N GLY A 309 -17.63 -4.45 -11.98
CA GLY A 309 -17.85 -5.89 -12.12
C GLY A 309 -16.58 -6.73 -12.12
N MET A 310 -15.43 -6.16 -11.70
CA MET A 310 -14.15 -6.87 -11.65
C MET A 310 -13.92 -7.49 -10.27
N ILE A 311 -13.40 -8.70 -10.23
CA ILE A 311 -12.91 -9.33 -8.99
C ILE A 311 -11.65 -8.59 -8.55
N THR A 312 -11.63 -8.13 -7.29
CA THR A 312 -10.53 -7.29 -6.80
C THR A 312 -10.41 -7.38 -5.28
N SER A 313 -9.22 -7.15 -4.75
CA SER A 313 -9.01 -6.92 -3.31
C SER A 313 -9.11 -5.44 -2.93
N SER A 314 -9.50 -4.56 -3.84
CA SER A 314 -9.53 -3.13 -3.61
C SER A 314 -10.84 -2.49 -4.10
N VAL A 315 -11.40 -1.59 -3.28
CA VAL A 315 -12.69 -0.92 -3.55
C VAL A 315 -12.55 0.56 -3.28
N ASP A 316 -13.15 1.38 -4.14
CA ASP A 316 -13.18 2.82 -3.93
C ASP A 316 -14.26 3.19 -2.89
N LYS A 317 -13.91 4.10 -1.96
CA LYS A 317 -14.85 4.67 -0.98
C LYS A 317 -16.02 5.33 -1.69
N ASN A 318 -17.19 5.21 -1.08
CA ASN A 318 -18.46 5.75 -1.60
C ASN A 318 -18.90 5.13 -2.95
N GLN A 319 -18.40 3.94 -3.29
CA GLN A 319 -18.85 3.18 -4.44
C GLN A 319 -19.60 1.91 -4.02
N LYS A 320 -20.41 1.39 -4.92
CA LYS A 320 -21.05 0.08 -4.77
C LYS A 320 -20.03 -1.02 -5.01
N PHE A 321 -20.15 -2.11 -4.28
CA PHE A 321 -19.35 -3.31 -4.46
C PHE A 321 -20.20 -4.52 -4.05
N GLN A 322 -19.72 -5.72 -4.37
CA GLN A 322 -20.37 -6.97 -4.01
C GLN A 322 -19.38 -7.88 -3.27
N ILE A 323 -19.90 -8.61 -2.31
CA ILE A 323 -19.22 -9.74 -1.68
C ILE A 323 -19.96 -11.00 -2.10
N LYS A 324 -19.27 -11.94 -2.76
CA LYS A 324 -19.83 -13.22 -3.18
C LYS A 324 -19.18 -14.36 -2.44
N MET A 325 -19.96 -15.38 -2.14
CA MET A 325 -19.44 -16.66 -1.63
C MET A 325 -20.17 -17.82 -2.31
N LYS A 326 -19.43 -18.88 -2.63
CA LYS A 326 -19.92 -20.13 -3.18
C LYS A 326 -19.78 -21.20 -2.11
N ILE A 327 -20.88 -21.85 -1.77
CA ILE A 327 -20.94 -22.83 -0.70
C ILE A 327 -21.42 -24.16 -1.27
N TYR A 328 -20.67 -25.23 -1.03
CA TYR A 328 -21.03 -26.60 -1.36
C TYR A 328 -21.59 -27.30 -0.12
N PHE A 329 -22.71 -28.03 -0.27
CA PHE A 329 -23.39 -28.71 0.83
C PHE A 329 -23.10 -30.22 0.78
N HIS A 330 -22.38 -30.69 1.78
CA HIS A 330 -22.11 -32.13 1.96
C HIS A 330 -23.29 -32.85 2.60
N GLN A 331 -24.14 -32.14 3.33
CA GLN A 331 -25.33 -32.65 3.99
C GLN A 331 -26.54 -31.72 3.74
N ARG A 332 -27.75 -32.25 3.86
CA ARG A 332 -28.97 -31.45 3.84
C ARG A 332 -29.00 -30.55 5.09
N LEU A 333 -29.19 -29.26 4.91
CA LEU A 333 -29.31 -28.28 5.98
C LEU A 333 -30.63 -27.49 5.88
N GLU A 334 -31.23 -27.26 7.05
CA GLU A 334 -32.41 -26.40 7.20
C GLU A 334 -31.99 -25.02 7.66
N HIS A 335 -32.58 -23.99 7.07
CA HIS A 335 -32.36 -22.58 7.38
C HIS A 335 -30.87 -22.17 7.50
N PRO A 336 -30.01 -22.48 6.48
CA PRO A 336 -28.63 -22.08 6.52
C PRO A 336 -28.51 -20.55 6.50
N ILE A 337 -27.58 -20.01 7.29
CA ILE A 337 -27.30 -18.58 7.43
C ILE A 337 -25.91 -18.34 6.89
N PHE A 338 -25.78 -17.42 5.95
CA PHE A 338 -24.53 -17.00 5.35
C PHE A 338 -24.17 -15.62 5.86
N ALA A 339 -22.90 -15.42 6.21
CA ALA A 339 -22.44 -14.22 6.84
C ALA A 339 -21.09 -13.75 6.30
N PHE A 340 -20.84 -12.44 6.33
CA PHE A 340 -19.51 -11.88 6.26
C PHE A 340 -19.32 -10.86 7.39
N SER A 341 -18.04 -10.61 7.76
CA SER A 341 -17.67 -9.47 8.60
C SER A 341 -16.39 -8.81 8.08
N ILE A 342 -16.25 -7.51 8.35
CA ILE A 342 -15.10 -6.69 8.02
C ILE A 342 -14.47 -6.22 9.32
N LYS A 343 -13.15 -6.40 9.44
CA LYS A 343 -12.34 -6.02 10.61
C LYS A 343 -11.21 -5.09 10.20
N ASP A 344 -10.75 -4.29 11.15
CA ASP A 344 -9.48 -3.58 10.99
C ASP A 344 -8.27 -4.51 11.20
N ARG A 345 -7.06 -4.02 10.90
CA ARG A 345 -5.82 -4.78 11.09
C ARG A 345 -5.51 -5.11 12.56
N LYS A 346 -6.18 -4.46 13.52
CA LYS A 346 -6.04 -4.73 14.97
C LYS A 346 -6.99 -5.82 15.43
N GLY A 347 -7.88 -6.32 14.53
CA GLY A 347 -8.87 -7.34 14.81
C GLY A 347 -10.20 -6.81 15.33
N THR A 348 -10.40 -5.48 15.32
CA THR A 348 -11.68 -4.87 15.73
C THR A 348 -12.71 -5.10 14.63
N GLU A 349 -13.82 -5.75 14.97
CA GLU A 349 -14.96 -5.87 14.05
C GLU A 349 -15.61 -4.50 13.81
N ILE A 350 -15.68 -4.09 12.54
CA ILE A 350 -16.21 -2.79 12.14
C ILE A 350 -17.64 -2.92 11.68
N THR A 351 -17.93 -3.90 10.86
CA THR A 351 -19.26 -4.16 10.30
C THR A 351 -19.34 -5.60 9.80
N GLY A 352 -20.56 -6.05 9.59
CA GLY A 352 -20.86 -7.35 9.03
C GLY A 352 -22.37 -7.55 9.01
N THR A 353 -22.83 -8.51 8.21
CA THR A 353 -24.22 -8.90 8.19
C THR A 353 -24.35 -10.37 7.81
N ASN A 354 -25.57 -10.88 7.84
CA ASN A 354 -25.91 -12.22 7.44
C ASN A 354 -27.30 -12.27 6.78
N THR A 355 -27.59 -13.38 6.12
CA THR A 355 -28.84 -13.56 5.38
C THR A 355 -30.09 -13.56 6.27
N ALA A 356 -29.96 -13.90 7.56
CA ALA A 356 -31.09 -13.86 8.48
C ALA A 356 -31.40 -12.42 8.93
N LEU A 357 -30.39 -11.58 9.15
CA LEU A 357 -30.55 -10.15 9.47
C LEU A 357 -31.13 -9.35 8.30
N GLU A 358 -30.84 -9.79 7.07
CA GLU A 358 -31.32 -9.13 5.84
C GLU A 358 -32.63 -9.76 5.31
N ASP A 359 -33.33 -10.56 6.11
CA ASP A 359 -34.58 -11.24 5.77
C ASP A 359 -34.49 -12.03 4.43
N CYS A 360 -33.33 -12.58 4.11
CA CYS A 360 -33.01 -13.32 2.90
C CYS A 360 -32.59 -14.76 3.22
N THR A 361 -33.45 -15.50 3.91
CA THR A 361 -33.19 -16.89 4.34
C THR A 361 -33.63 -17.87 3.26
N ARG A 362 -33.02 -19.06 3.25
CA ARG A 362 -33.40 -20.20 2.43
C ARG A 362 -33.90 -21.31 3.36
N ASP A 363 -35.04 -21.90 3.08
CA ASP A 363 -35.66 -22.89 3.99
C ASP A 363 -34.84 -24.18 4.08
N VAL A 364 -34.44 -24.73 2.95
CA VAL A 364 -33.70 -25.99 2.85
C VAL A 364 -32.69 -25.93 1.72
N VAL A 365 -31.52 -26.53 1.92
CA VAL A 365 -30.53 -26.82 0.88
C VAL A 365 -30.19 -28.30 0.96
N GLU A 366 -30.26 -28.99 -0.17
CA GLU A 366 -30.02 -30.44 -0.24
C GLU A 366 -28.54 -30.77 -0.36
N ALA A 367 -28.19 -32.00 0.07
CA ALA A 367 -26.82 -32.49 -0.08
C ALA A 367 -26.42 -32.57 -1.57
N GLY A 368 -25.19 -32.16 -1.91
CA GLY A 368 -24.68 -32.09 -3.27
C GLY A 368 -25.01 -30.78 -3.98
N GLU A 369 -25.83 -29.90 -3.40
CA GLU A 369 -26.16 -28.60 -3.99
C GLU A 369 -25.01 -27.60 -3.76
N THR A 370 -24.80 -26.70 -4.73
CA THR A 370 -23.91 -25.56 -4.60
C THR A 370 -24.73 -24.27 -4.64
N VAL A 371 -24.59 -23.44 -3.60
CA VAL A 371 -25.30 -22.17 -3.48
C VAL A 371 -24.33 -21.02 -3.62
N THR A 372 -24.67 -20.04 -4.44
CA THR A 372 -23.93 -18.77 -4.51
C THR A 372 -24.74 -17.68 -3.83
N VAL A 373 -24.15 -17.03 -2.84
CA VAL A 373 -24.72 -15.90 -2.11
C VAL A 373 -23.99 -14.63 -2.49
N CYS A 374 -24.75 -13.57 -2.71
CA CYS A 374 -24.24 -12.26 -3.10
C CYS A 374 -24.77 -11.19 -2.15
N PHE A 375 -23.86 -10.41 -1.55
CA PHE A 375 -24.16 -9.25 -0.72
C PHE A 375 -23.82 -7.99 -1.50
N ASP A 376 -24.84 -7.23 -1.91
CA ASP A 376 -24.67 -5.91 -2.52
C ASP A 376 -24.43 -4.87 -1.44
N GLN A 377 -23.29 -4.18 -1.52
CA GLN A 377 -22.83 -3.27 -0.49
C GLN A 377 -22.47 -1.89 -1.05
N PHE A 378 -22.38 -0.93 -0.14
CA PHE A 378 -21.83 0.40 -0.39
C PHE A 378 -20.64 0.59 0.54
N MET A 379 -19.52 1.16 0.08
CA MET A 379 -18.28 1.29 0.85
C MET A 379 -18.21 2.64 1.60
N PRO A 380 -18.60 2.72 2.88
CA PRO A 380 -18.52 3.94 3.66
C PRO A 380 -17.23 4.08 4.46
N LEU A 381 -16.36 3.03 4.45
CA LEU A 381 -15.16 2.98 5.27
C LEU A 381 -14.11 3.97 4.78
N GLN A 382 -13.26 4.41 5.69
CA GLN A 382 -12.08 5.24 5.38
C GLN A 382 -11.06 4.45 4.57
N SER A 383 -10.13 5.17 3.93
CA SER A 383 -8.99 4.53 3.27
C SER A 383 -8.20 3.68 4.26
N GLY A 384 -7.74 2.53 3.79
CA GLY A 384 -6.98 1.61 4.61
C GLY A 384 -7.19 0.15 4.25
N GLN A 385 -6.46 -0.72 4.97
CA GLN A 385 -6.51 -2.15 4.78
C GLN A 385 -7.35 -2.81 5.86
N TYR A 386 -8.29 -3.64 5.42
CA TYR A 386 -9.24 -4.37 6.24
C TYR A 386 -9.11 -5.87 5.99
N LEU A 387 -9.72 -6.67 6.85
CA LEU A 387 -9.81 -8.12 6.74
C LEU A 387 -11.27 -8.52 6.59
N ILE A 388 -11.54 -9.47 5.69
CA ILE A 388 -12.89 -10.04 5.51
C ILE A 388 -12.89 -11.46 6.02
N SER A 389 -13.95 -11.78 6.77
CA SER A 389 -14.26 -13.13 7.25
C SER A 389 -15.60 -13.58 6.67
N PHE A 390 -15.74 -14.89 6.45
CA PHE A 390 -16.93 -15.52 5.90
C PHE A 390 -17.44 -16.62 6.84
N GLY A 391 -18.76 -16.88 6.82
CA GLY A 391 -19.34 -17.91 7.65
C GLY A 391 -20.59 -18.54 7.02
N CYS A 392 -20.75 -19.84 7.29
CA CYS A 392 -21.96 -20.62 7.05
C CYS A 392 -22.36 -21.28 8.37
N THR A 393 -23.56 -20.98 8.85
CA THR A 393 -24.11 -21.47 10.13
C THR A 393 -25.56 -21.88 9.97
N SER A 394 -26.14 -22.57 10.94
CA SER A 394 -27.58 -22.78 11.09
C SER A 394 -27.94 -22.85 12.57
N TYR A 395 -29.21 -22.88 12.91
CA TYR A 395 -29.70 -23.19 14.24
C TYR A 395 -30.24 -24.60 14.30
N HIS A 396 -29.83 -25.36 15.32
CA HIS A 396 -30.42 -26.65 15.66
C HIS A 396 -30.91 -26.60 17.11
N LEU A 397 -32.20 -26.75 17.35
CA LEU A 397 -32.82 -26.67 18.67
C LEU A 397 -32.37 -25.44 19.48
N GLU A 398 -32.35 -24.25 18.87
CA GLU A 398 -31.87 -22.97 19.43
C GLU A 398 -30.35 -22.84 19.62
N GLU A 399 -29.56 -23.86 19.36
CA GLU A 399 -28.12 -23.80 19.40
C GLU A 399 -27.56 -23.42 18.00
N LEU A 400 -26.62 -22.46 17.99
CA LEU A 400 -25.92 -22.06 16.78
C LEU A 400 -24.88 -23.12 16.39
N VAL A 401 -25.06 -23.74 15.23
CA VAL A 401 -24.14 -24.70 14.64
C VAL A 401 -23.30 -24.01 13.58
N ILE A 402 -21.97 -24.16 13.68
CA ILE A 402 -21.03 -23.59 12.72
C ILE A 402 -20.62 -24.67 11.74
N HIS A 403 -21.07 -24.53 10.49
CA HIS A 403 -20.73 -25.48 9.42
C HIS A 403 -19.40 -25.16 8.78
N HIS A 404 -19.15 -23.89 8.48
CA HIS A 404 -17.85 -23.45 7.99
C HIS A 404 -17.60 -21.98 8.31
N ARG A 405 -16.40 -21.68 8.83
CA ARG A 405 -15.98 -20.32 9.11
C ARG A 405 -14.56 -20.10 8.61
N LEU A 406 -14.39 -19.05 7.82
CA LEU A 406 -13.10 -18.55 7.33
C LEU A 406 -12.87 -17.21 8.01
N TYR A 407 -12.05 -17.20 9.07
CA TYR A 407 -11.65 -15.95 9.74
C TYR A 407 -10.50 -15.31 8.99
N ASP A 408 -10.67 -13.99 8.75
CA ASP A 408 -9.65 -13.16 8.13
C ASP A 408 -9.15 -13.77 6.80
N ALA A 409 -10.09 -14.20 5.95
CA ALA A 409 -9.84 -14.97 4.75
C ALA A 409 -9.00 -14.21 3.70
N CYS A 410 -9.30 -12.93 3.51
CA CYS A 410 -8.61 -12.09 2.54
C CYS A 410 -8.52 -10.64 3.02
N PHE A 411 -7.61 -9.89 2.38
CA PHE A 411 -7.50 -8.45 2.57
C PHE A 411 -8.48 -7.71 1.65
N LEU A 412 -9.05 -6.62 2.18
CA LEU A 412 -9.79 -5.61 1.44
C LEU A 412 -9.09 -4.28 1.62
N GLU A 413 -8.68 -3.65 0.54
CA GLU A 413 -8.11 -2.32 0.55
C GLU A 413 -9.16 -1.29 0.10
N VAL A 414 -9.39 -0.27 0.89
CA VAL A 414 -10.31 0.82 0.57
C VAL A 414 -9.54 2.04 0.15
N PHE A 415 -9.85 2.57 -1.04
CA PHE A 415 -9.24 3.79 -1.55
C PHE A 415 -10.18 4.99 -1.38
N SER A 416 -9.60 6.12 -0.97
CA SER A 416 -10.33 7.36 -0.81
C SER A 416 -9.49 8.57 -1.19
N MET A 417 -10.11 9.57 -1.78
CA MET A 417 -9.51 10.90 -1.98
C MET A 417 -9.85 11.87 -0.85
N LYS A 418 -10.74 11.46 0.09
CA LYS A 418 -11.18 12.25 1.22
C LYS A 418 -11.23 11.37 2.45
N ASP A 419 -10.34 11.62 3.40
CA ASP A 419 -10.37 10.97 4.70
C ASP A 419 -11.03 11.86 5.75
N THR A 420 -11.82 11.22 6.61
CA THR A 420 -12.46 11.84 7.77
C THR A 420 -12.04 11.08 9.02
N VAL A 421 -12.46 11.53 10.19
CA VAL A 421 -12.13 10.87 11.46
C VAL A 421 -13.03 9.66 11.68
N GLY A 422 -12.47 8.57 12.20
CA GLY A 422 -13.20 7.34 12.53
C GLY A 422 -13.21 6.33 11.39
N TYR A 423 -14.09 5.32 11.47
CA TYR A 423 -14.19 4.24 10.48
C TYR A 423 -15.09 4.59 9.30
N PHE A 424 -16.08 5.43 9.51
CA PHE A 424 -17.11 5.74 8.52
C PHE A 424 -17.11 7.22 8.14
N ASP A 425 -17.37 7.50 6.86
CA ASP A 425 -17.65 8.86 6.40
C ASP A 425 -19.17 9.08 6.34
N LEU A 426 -19.64 10.05 7.08
CA LEU A 426 -21.06 10.44 7.09
C LEU A 426 -21.44 11.33 5.89
N ASN A 427 -20.51 11.60 4.97
CA ASN A 427 -20.71 12.48 3.81
C ASN A 427 -21.27 13.87 4.19
N SER A 428 -20.72 14.47 5.23
CA SER A 428 -21.19 15.75 5.77
C SER A 428 -21.05 16.87 4.74
N SER A 429 -22.07 17.72 4.65
CA SER A 429 -22.03 19.03 3.95
C SER A 429 -21.91 20.15 4.99
N VAL A 430 -21.02 21.11 4.75
CA VAL A 430 -20.81 22.26 5.63
C VAL A 430 -21.28 23.53 4.91
N ARG A 431 -22.04 24.36 5.62
CA ARG A 431 -22.45 25.70 5.16
C ARG A 431 -22.03 26.73 6.21
N TYR A 432 -21.60 27.88 5.75
CA TYR A 432 -21.42 29.07 6.59
C TYR A 432 -22.66 29.92 6.44
N GLU A 433 -23.25 30.34 7.57
CA GLU A 433 -24.39 31.28 7.64
C GLU A 433 -23.95 32.65 8.06
#